data_a4fdd57a5ac15da89863a862932cddd9
#
_entry.id   a4fdd57a5ac15da89863a862932cddd9
#
_cell.length_a   1.000
_cell.length_b   1.000
_cell.length_c   1.000
_cell.angle_alpha   90.00
_cell.angle_beta   90.00
_cell.angle_gamma   90.00
#
_symmetry.space_group_name_H-M   'P 1'
#
loop_
_entity.id
_entity.type
_entity.pdbx_description
1 polymer ?
#
loop_
_entity_poly.entity_id
_entity_poly.type
_entity_poly.pdbx_seq_one_letter_code
_entity_poly.pdbx_strand_id
1 'polypeptide(L)'
;MRIYNFDRVIGNTGTVNVIRASLRDGVFNNFTIFSGLPGTGKSTCAEISALSLTCEHPSGGNPCLECNTCKTNLEGLKKDGIGKSIIKKNIASIANRKDIDEMVKEIFKLQSPEGNSVYILEEFHTLNINYQTMLLEELDRLASDVYVIICTTKIKNLLPELKSRSITFTFNRLNDKESLLLYDMLIEDLPKDRKPKRKIKNLILERSRGIPRELTLLLDYVSRGNYDEDDICEAFHYISTEVYTNLLQMMSISLEDTISYANEYMDKDLYTLVDGFKSYMIQAVVYLVSGNLAGLPVEERKILAEVLDKNKAKKICSILERLGADRLDQNSLMLALIDMQQVVEGQGVKDASLRNRREVSRQVKEAKSSAKMMKELEKDTTNSMSTLKLNSDILFSLGTGKEGDK
;
A
#
# COMPACT_ATOMS: atom_id res chain seq x y z
N MET A 1 5.02 -2.32 13.00
CA MET A 1 6.25 -1.78 13.61
C MET A 1 6.27 -0.26 13.46
N ARG A 2 6.59 0.53 14.50
CA ARG A 2 6.76 1.99 14.41
C ARG A 2 8.25 2.33 14.45
N ILE A 3 8.66 3.27 13.59
CA ILE A 3 10.05 3.74 13.46
C ILE A 3 10.14 5.10 14.16
N TYR A 4 11.16 5.29 15.00
CA TYR A 4 11.40 6.52 15.76
C TYR A 4 12.82 7.07 15.57
N ASN A 5 13.50 6.64 14.51
CA ASN A 5 14.85 7.08 14.16
C ASN A 5 14.93 7.26 12.63
N PHE A 6 15.51 8.35 12.16
CA PHE A 6 15.69 8.64 10.73
C PHE A 6 16.59 7.63 10.02
N ASP A 7 17.52 6.99 10.71
CA ASP A 7 18.41 5.97 10.13
C ASP A 7 17.64 4.73 9.62
N ARG A 8 16.43 4.50 10.13
CA ARG A 8 15.54 3.40 9.70
C ARG A 8 14.46 3.84 8.71
N VAL A 9 14.43 5.12 8.33
CA VAL A 9 13.47 5.62 7.34
C VAL A 9 13.98 5.29 5.95
N ILE A 10 13.25 4.48 5.22
CA ILE A 10 13.57 4.11 3.83
C ILE A 10 12.81 5.02 2.87
N GLY A 11 13.50 5.51 1.86
CA GLY A 11 12.97 6.37 0.81
C GLY A 11 12.87 7.84 1.18
N ASN A 12 12.52 8.66 0.20
CA ASN A 12 12.50 10.12 0.33
C ASN A 12 13.82 10.68 0.88
N THR A 13 14.96 10.06 0.55
CA THR A 13 16.28 10.29 1.16
C THR A 13 16.69 11.76 1.16
N GLY A 14 16.45 12.49 0.06
CA GLY A 14 16.75 13.93 -0.01
C GLY A 14 15.95 14.74 1.02
N THR A 15 14.63 14.51 1.10
CA THR A 15 13.73 15.16 2.05
C THR A 15 14.12 14.82 3.50
N VAL A 16 14.35 13.55 3.80
CA VAL A 16 14.74 13.06 5.14
C VAL A 16 16.09 13.65 5.57
N ASN A 17 17.06 13.71 4.67
CA ASN A 17 18.38 14.27 4.98
C ASN A 17 18.32 15.78 5.28
N VAL A 18 17.50 16.55 4.56
CA VAL A 18 17.32 17.98 4.84
C VAL A 18 16.62 18.21 6.17
N ILE A 19 15.56 17.45 6.48
CA ILE A 19 14.88 17.48 7.78
C ILE A 19 15.88 17.17 8.90
N ARG A 20 16.62 16.08 8.75
CA ARG A 20 17.61 15.64 9.74
C ARG A 20 18.72 16.66 9.96
N ALA A 21 19.25 17.24 8.89
CA ALA A 21 20.27 18.29 8.96
C ALA A 21 19.75 19.54 9.69
N SER A 22 18.54 19.99 9.35
CA SER A 22 17.94 21.15 10.03
C SER A 22 17.72 20.93 11.53
N LEU A 23 17.36 19.72 11.93
CA LEU A 23 17.22 19.35 13.35
C LEU A 23 18.60 19.30 14.05
N ARG A 24 19.60 18.71 13.40
CA ARG A 24 20.98 18.65 13.93
C ARG A 24 21.58 20.04 14.14
N ASP A 25 21.35 20.92 13.17
CA ASP A 25 21.96 22.27 13.13
C ASP A 25 21.12 23.31 13.89
N GLY A 26 19.97 22.91 14.50
CA GLY A 26 19.09 23.78 15.29
C GLY A 26 18.36 24.85 14.46
N VAL A 27 18.20 24.61 13.14
CA VAL A 27 17.56 25.54 12.20
C VAL A 27 16.23 24.99 11.62
N PHE A 28 15.63 24.04 12.31
CA PHE A 28 14.32 23.51 11.92
C PHE A 28 13.25 24.61 12.09
N ASN A 29 12.44 24.80 11.07
CA ASN A 29 11.45 25.89 11.05
C ASN A 29 10.29 25.62 12.01
N ASN A 30 9.89 26.65 12.76
CA ASN A 30 8.79 26.58 13.71
C ASN A 30 7.44 26.23 13.07
N PHE A 31 7.27 26.53 11.78
CA PHE A 31 6.09 26.14 11.02
C PHE A 31 6.49 25.35 9.78
N THR A 32 6.14 24.06 9.76
CA THR A 32 6.56 23.12 8.72
C THR A 32 5.36 22.32 8.20
N ILE A 33 5.29 22.12 6.88
CA ILE A 33 4.26 21.31 6.22
C ILE A 33 4.89 20.05 5.62
N PHE A 34 4.36 18.87 6.00
CA PHE A 34 4.66 17.58 5.39
C PHE A 34 3.52 17.19 4.46
N SER A 35 3.78 17.17 3.17
CA SER A 35 2.80 16.90 2.10
C SER A 35 3.11 15.60 1.37
N GLY A 36 2.09 14.89 0.91
CA GLY A 36 2.24 13.67 0.10
C GLY A 36 1.08 12.70 0.26
N LEU A 37 1.09 11.63 -0.51
CA LEU A 37 0.03 10.62 -0.49
C LEU A 37 -0.14 9.97 0.90
N PRO A 38 -1.31 9.38 1.20
CA PRO A 38 -1.48 8.61 2.43
C PRO A 38 -0.45 7.49 2.53
N GLY A 39 0.06 7.23 3.73
CA GLY A 39 0.98 6.10 3.98
C GLY A 39 2.43 6.27 3.51
N THR A 40 2.85 7.46 3.01
CA THR A 40 4.22 7.72 2.51
C THR A 40 5.25 8.08 3.58
N GLY A 41 4.91 8.04 4.86
CA GLY A 41 5.86 8.29 5.96
C GLY A 41 5.81 9.69 6.57
N LYS A 42 4.89 10.59 6.16
CA LYS A 42 4.73 11.94 6.71
C LYS A 42 4.64 11.96 8.24
N SER A 43 3.65 11.26 8.79
CA SER A 43 3.42 11.19 10.23
C SER A 43 4.59 10.59 11.00
N THR A 44 5.26 9.59 10.42
CA THR A 44 6.46 8.98 11.00
C THR A 44 7.59 10.00 11.11
N CYS A 45 7.89 10.73 10.03
CA CYS A 45 8.91 11.77 10.05
C CYS A 45 8.53 12.94 10.96
N ALA A 46 7.23 13.30 11.05
CA ALA A 46 6.75 14.32 11.99
C ALA A 46 6.97 13.89 13.46
N GLU A 47 6.66 12.65 13.80
CA GLU A 47 6.88 12.10 15.15
C GLU A 47 8.38 12.06 15.48
N ILE A 48 9.25 11.62 14.56
CA ILE A 48 10.70 11.62 14.77
C ILE A 48 11.23 13.04 14.95
N SER A 49 10.79 13.99 14.12
CA SER A 49 11.17 15.40 14.22
C SER A 49 10.76 15.99 15.58
N ALA A 50 9.52 15.74 16.00
CA ALA A 50 9.02 16.21 17.28
C ALA A 50 9.80 15.63 18.47
N LEU A 51 10.08 14.31 18.42
CA LEU A 51 10.91 13.66 19.44
C LEU A 51 12.33 14.22 19.47
N SER A 52 12.91 14.53 18.29
CA SER A 52 14.25 15.12 18.23
C SER A 52 14.28 16.54 18.78
N LEU A 53 13.28 17.38 18.46
CA LEU A 53 13.16 18.76 18.95
C LEU A 53 12.99 18.84 20.46
N THR A 54 12.32 17.86 21.08
CA THR A 54 12.04 17.83 22.51
C THR A 54 13.03 16.96 23.31
N CYS A 55 13.98 16.32 22.65
CA CYS A 55 14.95 15.43 23.25
C CYS A 55 15.99 16.21 24.07
N GLU A 56 16.32 15.74 25.28
CA GLU A 56 17.35 16.32 26.13
C GLU A 56 18.77 16.11 25.56
N HIS A 57 18.97 15.01 24.80
CA HIS A 57 20.27 14.61 24.26
C HIS A 57 20.12 14.14 22.79
N PRO A 58 19.69 15.03 21.85
CA PRO A 58 19.57 14.64 20.45
C PRO A 58 20.96 14.38 19.84
N SER A 59 21.06 13.40 18.95
CA SER A 59 22.32 13.07 18.28
C SER A 59 22.12 12.95 16.77
N GLY A 60 22.86 13.76 16.02
CA GLY A 60 22.83 13.72 14.55
C GLY A 60 21.44 13.98 13.95
N GLY A 61 20.57 14.75 14.63
CA GLY A 61 19.18 15.01 14.24
C GLY A 61 18.18 13.92 14.64
N ASN A 62 18.62 12.89 15.38
CA ASN A 62 17.75 11.85 15.93
C ASN A 62 17.48 12.06 17.42
N PRO A 63 16.31 11.63 17.94
CA PRO A 63 16.07 11.57 19.38
C PRO A 63 16.89 10.44 20.00
N CYS A 64 17.31 10.58 21.28
CA CYS A 64 18.02 9.53 21.99
C CYS A 64 17.13 8.34 22.39
N LEU A 65 15.82 8.55 22.53
CA LEU A 65 14.80 7.57 22.94
C LEU A 65 14.97 7.04 24.38
N GLU A 66 15.96 7.51 25.13
CA GLU A 66 16.31 7.01 26.47
C GLU A 66 16.08 8.03 27.58
N CYS A 67 16.15 9.34 27.30
CA CYS A 67 15.89 10.39 28.28
C CYS A 67 14.42 10.38 28.75
N ASN A 68 14.16 11.00 29.88
CA ASN A 68 12.82 11.01 30.46
C ASN A 68 11.77 11.65 29.55
N THR A 69 12.13 12.77 28.92
CA THR A 69 11.25 13.46 27.95
C THR A 69 10.92 12.60 26.74
N CYS A 70 11.89 11.88 26.16
CA CYS A 70 11.62 10.94 25.06
C CYS A 70 10.66 9.82 25.48
N LYS A 71 10.89 9.19 26.64
CA LYS A 71 10.03 8.10 27.14
C LYS A 71 8.60 8.57 27.35
N THR A 72 8.41 9.67 28.05
CA THR A 72 7.08 10.23 28.32
C THR A 72 6.35 10.63 27.03
N ASN A 73 7.05 11.29 26.09
CA ASN A 73 6.47 11.67 24.82
C ASN A 73 6.12 10.43 23.96
N LEU A 74 6.95 9.38 23.94
CA LEU A 74 6.66 8.13 23.25
C LEU A 74 5.45 7.40 23.81
N GLU A 75 5.29 7.35 25.13
CA GLU A 75 4.12 6.77 25.77
C GLU A 75 2.85 7.53 25.40
N GLY A 76 2.87 8.85 25.45
CA GLY A 76 1.76 9.69 25.03
C GLY A 76 1.42 9.51 23.55
N LEU A 77 2.41 9.54 22.66
CA LEU A 77 2.19 9.30 21.21
C LEU A 77 1.60 7.92 20.89
N LYS A 78 1.90 6.91 21.72
CA LYS A 78 1.33 5.55 21.55
C LYS A 78 -0.09 5.43 22.07
N LYS A 79 -0.43 6.15 23.16
CA LYS A 79 -1.71 6.05 23.86
C LYS A 79 -2.80 6.89 23.18
N ASP A 80 -2.67 8.18 23.21
CA ASP A 80 -3.70 9.16 22.82
C ASP A 80 -3.18 10.33 21.97
N GLY A 81 -1.89 10.33 21.67
CA GLY A 81 -1.21 11.41 20.94
C GLY A 81 -0.77 12.58 21.82
N ILE A 82 -0.94 12.48 23.16
CA ILE A 82 -0.64 13.56 24.08
C ILE A 82 0.56 13.16 24.98
N GLY A 83 1.74 13.67 24.66
CA GLY A 83 2.95 13.55 25.47
C GLY A 83 3.15 14.77 26.37
N LYS A 84 4.29 14.82 27.08
CA LYS A 84 4.65 15.96 27.95
C LYS A 84 4.84 17.25 27.13
N SER A 85 5.52 17.15 25.99
CA SER A 85 5.90 18.29 25.14
C SER A 85 5.47 18.11 23.68
N ILE A 86 4.80 17.02 23.35
CA ILE A 86 4.33 16.72 21.99
C ILE A 86 2.82 16.45 22.04
N ILE A 87 2.09 17.19 21.24
CA ILE A 87 0.65 16.98 21.05
C ILE A 87 0.39 16.65 19.58
N LYS A 88 -0.14 15.46 19.33
CA LYS A 88 -0.54 14.99 18.00
C LYS A 88 -2.06 14.88 17.93
N LYS A 89 -2.66 15.62 17.02
CA LYS A 89 -4.12 15.60 16.78
C LYS A 89 -4.43 15.34 15.32
N ASN A 90 -5.41 14.47 15.07
CA ASN A 90 -5.98 14.27 13.74
C ASN A 90 -7.19 15.19 13.59
N ILE A 91 -7.08 16.18 12.72
CA ILE A 91 -8.12 17.20 12.50
C ILE A 91 -9.40 16.57 11.96
N ALA A 92 -9.30 15.55 11.11
CA ALA A 92 -10.47 14.87 10.54
C ALA A 92 -11.34 14.16 11.59
N SER A 93 -10.78 13.84 12.76
CA SER A 93 -11.53 13.20 13.85
C SER A 93 -12.21 14.18 14.81
N ILE A 94 -11.99 15.49 14.65
CA ILE A 94 -12.58 16.51 15.51
C ILE A 94 -13.99 16.85 14.96
N ALA A 95 -15.02 16.39 15.67
CA ALA A 95 -16.41 16.46 15.18
C ALA A 95 -17.07 17.81 15.41
N ASN A 96 -16.64 18.59 16.43
CA ASN A 96 -17.34 19.78 16.89
C ASN A 96 -16.54 21.08 16.70
N ARG A 97 -17.25 22.16 16.38
CA ARG A 97 -16.65 23.50 16.26
C ARG A 97 -15.97 23.97 17.55
N LYS A 98 -16.55 23.65 18.70
CA LYS A 98 -15.97 24.02 20.01
C LYS A 98 -14.62 23.36 20.24
N ASP A 99 -14.49 22.08 19.86
CA ASP A 99 -13.24 21.33 20.04
C ASP A 99 -12.12 21.89 19.15
N ILE A 100 -12.48 22.43 17.95
CA ILE A 100 -11.51 23.12 17.09
C ILE A 100 -11.09 24.45 17.70
N ASP A 101 -12.03 25.26 18.20
CA ASP A 101 -11.73 26.53 18.86
C ASP A 101 -10.87 26.32 20.13
N GLU A 102 -11.12 25.28 20.89
CA GLU A 102 -10.32 24.90 22.05
C GLU A 102 -8.92 24.44 21.63
N MET A 103 -8.82 23.58 20.60
CA MET A 103 -7.55 23.12 20.07
C MET A 103 -6.69 24.29 19.57
N VAL A 104 -7.26 25.22 18.79
CA VAL A 104 -6.55 26.41 18.31
C VAL A 104 -6.04 27.23 19.51
N LYS A 105 -6.85 27.42 20.56
CA LYS A 105 -6.43 28.12 21.78
C LYS A 105 -5.37 27.35 22.57
N GLU A 106 -5.42 26.01 22.59
CA GLU A 106 -4.41 25.17 23.24
C GLU A 106 -3.05 25.28 22.56
N ILE A 107 -3.00 25.26 21.22
CA ILE A 107 -1.76 25.39 20.44
C ILE A 107 -0.95 26.61 20.87
N PHE A 108 -1.63 27.69 21.30
CA PHE A 108 -1.01 28.97 21.66
C PHE A 108 -0.78 29.15 23.18
N LYS A 109 -1.38 28.28 23.99
CA LYS A 109 -1.17 28.31 25.44
C LYS A 109 0.03 27.49 25.93
N LEU A 110 0.52 26.58 25.08
CA LEU A 110 1.65 25.74 25.43
C LEU A 110 2.97 26.49 25.19
N GLN A 111 3.28 27.33 26.11
CA GLN A 111 4.66 27.63 26.42
C GLN A 111 5.14 26.54 27.37
N SER A 112 6.01 25.66 26.92
CA SER A 112 6.65 24.75 27.86
C SER A 112 7.61 25.53 28.73
N PRO A 113 7.43 25.52 30.04
CA PRO A 113 8.38 26.20 30.94
C PRO A 113 9.78 25.55 30.92
N GLU A 114 9.94 24.42 30.27
CA GLU A 114 11.13 23.57 30.37
C GLU A 114 11.70 23.12 29.03
N GLY A 115 11.41 23.82 27.91
CA GLY A 115 11.99 23.47 26.60
C GLY A 115 10.99 23.51 25.42
N ASN A 116 11.35 22.90 24.31
CA ASN A 116 10.56 22.94 23.08
C ASN A 116 9.22 22.19 23.21
N SER A 117 8.17 22.76 22.61
CA SER A 117 6.84 22.17 22.47
C SER A 117 6.50 21.94 21.01
N VAL A 118 5.94 20.79 20.67
CA VAL A 118 5.64 20.43 19.27
C VAL A 118 4.20 19.99 19.11
N TYR A 119 3.52 20.60 18.14
CA TYR A 119 2.20 20.20 17.68
C TYR A 119 2.28 19.50 16.33
N ILE A 120 1.71 18.30 16.23
CA ILE A 120 1.56 17.55 14.98
C ILE A 120 0.07 17.54 14.61
N LEU A 121 -0.30 18.22 13.52
CA LEU A 121 -1.66 18.34 13.05
C LEU A 121 -1.85 17.48 11.79
N GLU A 122 -2.49 16.32 11.94
CA GLU A 122 -2.73 15.40 10.83
C GLU A 122 -4.03 15.74 10.09
N GLU A 123 -4.08 15.43 8.79
CA GLU A 123 -5.21 15.66 7.88
C GLU A 123 -5.71 17.12 7.91
N PHE A 124 -4.81 18.06 8.09
CA PHE A 124 -5.09 19.49 8.27
C PHE A 124 -5.93 20.10 7.14
N HIS A 125 -5.88 19.54 5.93
CA HIS A 125 -6.68 19.97 4.79
C HIS A 125 -8.20 19.81 4.98
N THR A 126 -8.64 19.10 6.01
CA THR A 126 -10.07 19.00 6.37
C THR A 126 -10.58 20.21 7.14
N LEU A 127 -9.67 21.04 7.65
CA LEU A 127 -10.01 22.27 8.34
C LEU A 127 -10.54 23.31 7.34
N ASN A 128 -11.67 23.93 7.65
CA ASN A 128 -12.22 24.96 6.78
C ASN A 128 -11.33 26.23 6.75
N ILE A 129 -11.55 27.08 5.74
CA ILE A 129 -10.71 28.25 5.47
C ILE A 129 -10.68 29.22 6.65
N ASN A 130 -11.80 29.42 7.35
CA ASN A 130 -11.87 30.38 8.47
C ASN A 130 -10.93 29.95 9.61
N TYR A 131 -10.87 28.65 9.93
CA TYR A 131 -9.96 28.13 10.95
C TYR A 131 -8.50 28.13 10.49
N GLN A 132 -8.25 27.92 9.19
CA GLN A 132 -6.92 28.09 8.65
C GLN A 132 -6.43 29.55 8.78
N THR A 133 -7.32 30.53 8.60
CA THR A 133 -7.02 31.97 8.78
C THR A 133 -6.76 32.30 10.24
N MET A 134 -7.58 31.79 11.18
CA MET A 134 -7.33 31.96 12.61
C MET A 134 -5.97 31.40 13.03
N LEU A 135 -5.63 30.21 12.54
CA LEU A 135 -4.32 29.64 12.82
C LEU A 135 -3.18 30.48 12.25
N LEU A 136 -3.37 31.07 11.07
CA LEU A 136 -2.37 31.91 10.43
C LEU A 136 -2.01 33.13 11.29
N GLU A 137 -3.01 33.81 11.88
CA GLU A 137 -2.81 34.95 12.75
C GLU A 137 -1.98 34.60 14.00
N GLU A 138 -2.18 33.40 14.48
CA GLU A 138 -1.47 32.91 15.66
C GLU A 138 -0.06 32.39 15.34
N LEU A 139 0.14 31.80 14.14
CA LEU A 139 1.47 31.35 13.70
C LEU A 139 2.49 32.49 13.68
N ASP A 140 2.05 33.73 13.41
CA ASP A 140 2.91 34.92 13.44
C ASP A 140 3.34 35.32 14.87
N ARG A 141 2.69 34.75 15.88
CA ARG A 141 2.94 35.02 17.30
C ARG A 141 3.57 33.86 18.03
N LEU A 142 3.95 32.77 17.29
CA LEU A 142 4.56 31.60 17.90
C LEU A 142 5.84 32.00 18.66
N ALA A 143 5.96 31.51 19.87
CA ALA A 143 7.21 31.58 20.61
C ALA A 143 8.31 30.76 19.90
N SER A 144 9.56 31.11 20.06
CA SER A 144 10.70 30.48 19.39
C SER A 144 10.90 29.01 19.74
N ASP A 145 10.33 28.57 20.86
CA ASP A 145 10.36 27.20 21.39
C ASP A 145 9.12 26.36 21.04
N VAL A 146 8.16 26.95 20.27
CA VAL A 146 6.94 26.26 19.82
C VAL A 146 7.05 25.91 18.34
N TYR A 147 6.83 24.65 18.02
CA TYR A 147 6.87 24.11 16.66
C TYR A 147 5.52 23.53 16.25
N VAL A 148 5.10 23.83 15.03
CA VAL A 148 3.87 23.29 14.43
C VAL A 148 4.23 22.53 13.15
N ILE A 149 3.92 21.24 13.13
CA ILE A 149 4.15 20.37 11.98
C ILE A 149 2.77 19.94 11.43
N ILE A 150 2.43 20.40 10.24
CA ILE A 150 1.20 20.02 9.55
C ILE A 150 1.46 18.84 8.64
N CYS A 151 0.64 17.79 8.75
CA CYS A 151 0.62 16.67 7.81
C CYS A 151 -0.63 16.75 6.94
N THR A 152 -0.45 16.75 5.62
CA THR A 152 -1.58 16.83 4.67
C THR A 152 -1.41 15.93 3.46
N THR A 153 -2.53 15.39 2.97
CA THR A 153 -2.57 14.66 1.70
C THR A 153 -3.02 15.55 0.54
N LYS A 154 -3.59 16.73 0.82
CA LYS A 154 -4.13 17.67 -0.16
C LYS A 154 -3.60 19.09 0.06
N ILE A 155 -2.34 19.32 -0.26
CA ILE A 155 -1.69 20.63 -0.09
C ILE A 155 -2.41 21.77 -0.84
N LYS A 156 -3.13 21.45 -1.93
CA LYS A 156 -3.90 22.44 -2.70
C LYS A 156 -5.04 23.05 -1.90
N ASN A 157 -5.54 22.35 -0.88
CA ASN A 157 -6.65 22.81 -0.02
C ASN A 157 -6.16 23.71 1.14
N LEU A 158 -4.86 23.95 1.26
CA LEU A 158 -4.30 24.86 2.24
C LEU A 158 -4.24 26.28 1.67
N LEU A 159 -4.47 27.28 2.54
CA LEU A 159 -4.33 28.69 2.19
C LEU A 159 -2.93 28.97 1.62
N PRO A 160 -2.80 29.78 0.55
CA PRO A 160 -1.50 30.20 0.00
C PRO A 160 -0.60 30.84 1.04
N GLU A 161 -1.17 31.61 1.95
CA GLU A 161 -0.49 32.34 3.04
C GLU A 161 0.17 31.38 4.04
N LEU A 162 -0.49 30.26 4.36
CA LEU A 162 0.13 29.20 5.19
C LEU A 162 1.34 28.58 4.50
N LYS A 163 1.23 28.33 3.19
CA LYS A 163 2.35 27.76 2.41
C LYS A 163 3.51 28.72 2.28
N SER A 164 3.27 30.03 2.15
CA SER A 164 4.33 31.03 2.03
C SER A 164 5.12 31.27 3.33
N ARG A 165 4.51 30.96 4.48
CA ARG A 165 5.14 31.10 5.82
C ARG A 165 5.75 29.82 6.35
N SER A 166 5.61 28.72 5.61
CA SER A 166 6.12 27.40 6.00
C SER A 166 7.24 26.91 5.11
N ILE A 167 8.04 26.00 5.65
CA ILE A 167 8.86 25.12 4.82
C ILE A 167 8.03 23.88 4.50
N THR A 168 7.86 23.56 3.21
CA THR A 168 7.09 22.40 2.78
C THR A 168 8.02 21.28 2.33
N PHE A 169 7.89 20.12 2.95
CA PHE A 169 8.55 18.87 2.58
C PHE A 169 7.58 17.94 1.89
N THR A 170 7.97 17.40 0.72
CA THR A 170 7.13 16.49 -0.06
C THR A 170 7.61 15.06 0.09
N PHE A 171 6.66 14.15 0.37
CA PHE A 171 6.88 12.72 0.51
C PHE A 171 6.25 11.97 -0.66
N ASN A 172 7.07 11.27 -1.41
CA ASN A 172 6.68 10.50 -2.57
C ASN A 172 6.54 9.01 -2.23
N ARG A 173 5.97 8.25 -3.15
CA ARG A 173 6.01 6.79 -3.11
C ARG A 173 7.46 6.32 -3.19
N LEU A 174 7.74 5.17 -2.59
CA LEU A 174 9.00 4.47 -2.78
C LEU A 174 9.12 3.98 -4.22
N ASN A 175 10.31 4.03 -4.77
CA ASN A 175 10.62 3.31 -5.99
C ASN A 175 10.83 1.80 -5.69
N ASP A 176 11.00 0.97 -6.73
CA ASP A 176 11.11 -0.48 -6.57
C ASP A 176 12.30 -0.90 -5.70
N LYS A 177 13.44 -0.19 -5.82
CA LYS A 177 14.62 -0.46 -5.00
C LYS A 177 14.40 -0.12 -3.53
N GLU A 178 13.77 1.03 -3.27
CA GLU A 178 13.42 1.46 -1.91
C GLU A 178 12.35 0.55 -1.29
N SER A 179 11.36 0.12 -2.09
CA SER A 179 10.33 -0.84 -1.63
C SER A 179 10.96 -2.18 -1.26
N LEU A 180 11.91 -2.65 -2.05
CA LEU A 180 12.67 -3.87 -1.77
C LEU A 180 13.50 -3.72 -0.49
N LEU A 181 14.22 -2.61 -0.33
CA LEU A 181 15.00 -2.31 0.89
C LEU A 181 14.10 -2.28 2.13
N LEU A 182 12.92 -1.64 2.04
CA LEU A 182 11.96 -1.62 3.14
C LEU A 182 11.47 -3.03 3.47
N TYR A 183 11.12 -3.82 2.45
CA TYR A 183 10.70 -5.21 2.64
C TYR A 183 11.81 -6.02 3.33
N ASP A 184 13.04 -5.96 2.82
CA ASP A 184 14.17 -6.73 3.35
C ASP A 184 14.48 -6.32 4.81
N MET A 185 14.41 -5.02 5.14
CA MET A 185 14.53 -4.54 6.53
C MET A 185 13.44 -5.08 7.45
N LEU A 186 12.20 -5.14 6.99
CA LEU A 186 11.07 -5.59 7.79
C LEU A 186 11.09 -7.11 8.02
N ILE A 187 11.54 -7.91 7.05
CA ILE A 187 11.61 -9.37 7.21
C ILE A 187 12.80 -9.82 8.07
N GLU A 188 13.83 -8.98 8.25
CA GLU A 188 14.93 -9.31 9.18
C GLU A 188 14.42 -9.47 10.61
N ASP A 189 13.44 -8.67 11.01
CA ASP A 189 12.82 -8.69 12.32
C ASP A 189 11.82 -9.87 12.49
N LEU A 190 11.50 -10.62 11.41
CA LEU A 190 10.56 -11.75 11.47
C LEU A 190 11.25 -13.09 11.76
N PRO A 191 10.60 -13.98 12.53
CA PRO A 191 11.05 -15.37 12.69
C PRO A 191 11.16 -16.09 11.34
N LYS A 192 12.10 -17.04 11.22
CA LYS A 192 12.37 -17.73 9.95
C LYS A 192 11.16 -18.46 9.37
N ASP A 193 10.35 -19.04 10.22
CA ASP A 193 9.12 -19.77 9.91
C ASP A 193 7.97 -18.85 9.42
N ARG A 194 8.09 -17.54 9.66
CA ARG A 194 7.10 -16.53 9.25
C ARG A 194 7.51 -15.69 8.04
N LYS A 195 8.66 -15.99 7.44
CA LYS A 195 9.12 -15.26 6.25
C LYS A 195 8.34 -15.69 5.02
N PRO A 196 7.75 -14.76 4.27
CA PRO A 196 6.97 -15.07 3.08
C PRO A 196 7.80 -15.76 2.00
N LYS A 197 7.19 -16.68 1.25
CA LYS A 197 7.80 -17.30 0.07
C LYS A 197 8.03 -16.26 -1.04
N ARG A 198 8.93 -16.58 -2.01
CA ARG A 198 9.33 -15.64 -3.07
C ARG A 198 8.15 -15.09 -3.89
N LYS A 199 7.16 -15.91 -4.22
CA LYS A 199 5.96 -15.45 -4.96
C LYS A 199 5.17 -14.42 -4.16
N ILE A 200 4.95 -14.69 -2.88
CA ILE A 200 4.26 -13.78 -1.95
C ILE A 200 5.04 -12.48 -1.76
N LYS A 201 6.39 -12.53 -1.72
CA LYS A 201 7.22 -11.32 -1.71
C LYS A 201 6.90 -10.41 -2.89
N ASN A 202 6.86 -10.96 -4.11
CA ASN A 202 6.58 -10.19 -5.30
C ASN A 202 5.17 -9.56 -5.26
N LEU A 203 4.18 -10.33 -4.84
CA LEU A 203 2.81 -9.86 -4.65
C LEU A 203 2.72 -8.68 -3.65
N ILE A 204 3.39 -8.77 -2.50
CA ILE A 204 3.42 -7.71 -1.49
C ILE A 204 4.04 -6.43 -2.08
N LEU A 205 5.18 -6.54 -2.77
CA LEU A 205 5.88 -5.41 -3.38
C LEU A 205 5.00 -4.74 -4.45
N GLU A 206 4.38 -5.51 -5.30
CA GLU A 206 3.50 -5.04 -6.36
C GLU A 206 2.24 -4.38 -5.80
N ARG A 207 1.55 -5.04 -4.89
CA ARG A 207 0.30 -4.55 -4.27
C ARG A 207 0.51 -3.29 -3.45
N SER A 208 1.65 -3.16 -2.79
CA SER A 208 1.97 -1.96 -2.01
C SER A 208 2.15 -0.70 -2.86
N ARG A 209 2.39 -0.85 -4.18
CA ARG A 209 2.59 0.27 -5.13
C ARG A 209 3.56 1.34 -4.61
N GLY A 210 4.58 0.94 -3.87
CA GLY A 210 5.56 1.84 -3.26
C GLY A 210 5.03 2.64 -2.07
N ILE A 211 3.92 2.24 -1.47
CA ILE A 211 3.37 2.88 -0.25
C ILE A 211 3.85 2.10 0.98
N PRO A 212 4.72 2.69 1.84
CA PRO A 212 5.27 2.02 3.01
C PRO A 212 4.24 1.40 3.94
N ARG A 213 3.12 2.10 4.19
CA ARG A 213 2.05 1.61 5.06
C ARG A 213 1.40 0.33 4.50
N GLU A 214 1.10 0.31 3.21
CA GLU A 214 0.51 -0.85 2.54
C GLU A 214 1.45 -2.04 2.58
N LEU A 215 2.74 -1.82 2.28
CA LEU A 215 3.77 -2.86 2.34
C LEU A 215 3.85 -3.46 3.76
N THR A 216 3.89 -2.62 4.78
CA THR A 216 3.98 -3.07 6.18
C THR A 216 2.74 -3.85 6.61
N LEU A 217 1.54 -3.38 6.22
CA LEU A 217 0.27 -4.06 6.55
C LEU A 217 0.17 -5.42 5.87
N LEU A 218 0.48 -5.50 4.57
CA LEU A 218 0.48 -6.75 3.83
C LEU A 218 1.47 -7.75 4.40
N LEU A 219 2.70 -7.31 4.70
CA LEU A 219 3.72 -8.16 5.30
C LEU A 219 3.31 -8.66 6.69
N ASP A 220 2.78 -7.78 7.54
CA ASP A 220 2.29 -8.15 8.87
C ASP A 220 1.15 -9.19 8.80
N TYR A 221 0.21 -9.01 7.87
CA TYR A 221 -0.88 -9.96 7.65
C TYR A 221 -0.34 -11.34 7.22
N VAL A 222 0.48 -11.36 6.18
CA VAL A 222 1.03 -12.59 5.62
C VAL A 222 1.92 -13.33 6.61
N SER A 223 2.66 -12.61 7.46
CA SER A 223 3.54 -13.20 8.47
C SER A 223 2.82 -13.86 9.65
N ARG A 224 1.50 -13.64 9.79
CA ARG A 224 0.69 -14.22 10.88
C ARG A 224 0.12 -15.59 10.55
N GLY A 225 0.05 -15.96 9.26
CA GLY A 225 -0.51 -17.23 8.81
C GLY A 225 0.32 -17.88 7.71
N ASN A 226 -0.03 -19.11 7.36
CA ASN A 226 0.58 -19.82 6.25
C ASN A 226 -0.35 -19.73 5.04
N TYR A 227 -0.39 -18.54 4.42
CA TYR A 227 -1.21 -18.25 3.26
C TYR A 227 -0.49 -18.58 1.96
N ASP A 228 -1.20 -19.06 0.96
CA ASP A 228 -0.71 -19.12 -0.41
C ASP A 228 -1.05 -17.83 -1.19
N GLU A 229 -0.66 -17.77 -2.46
CA GLU A 229 -0.89 -16.60 -3.31
C GLU A 229 -2.37 -16.38 -3.58
N ASP A 230 -3.13 -17.47 -3.79
CA ASP A 230 -4.56 -17.43 -4.08
C ASP A 230 -5.35 -16.90 -2.87
N ASP A 231 -5.00 -17.38 -1.65
CA ASP A 231 -5.60 -16.89 -0.41
C ASP A 231 -5.43 -15.37 -0.24
N ILE A 232 -4.25 -14.86 -0.56
CA ILE A 232 -3.93 -13.43 -0.44
C ILE A 232 -4.65 -12.63 -1.52
N CYS A 233 -4.66 -13.12 -2.76
CA CYS A 233 -5.37 -12.47 -3.86
C CYS A 233 -6.86 -12.38 -3.58
N GLU A 234 -7.48 -13.45 -3.05
CA GLU A 234 -8.90 -13.47 -2.68
C GLU A 234 -9.20 -12.53 -1.51
N ALA A 235 -8.42 -12.62 -0.41
CA ALA A 235 -8.65 -11.81 0.78
C ALA A 235 -8.51 -10.30 0.55
N PHE A 236 -7.63 -9.89 -0.36
CA PHE A 236 -7.40 -8.48 -0.68
C PHE A 236 -8.05 -8.01 -1.98
N HIS A 237 -8.89 -8.83 -2.60
CA HIS A 237 -9.50 -8.55 -3.91
C HIS A 237 -8.44 -8.07 -4.92
N TYR A 238 -7.30 -8.78 -4.95
CA TYR A 238 -6.17 -8.43 -5.79
C TYR A 238 -6.08 -9.37 -6.98
N ILE A 239 -5.84 -8.82 -8.15
CA ILE A 239 -5.61 -9.57 -9.38
C ILE A 239 -4.13 -9.39 -9.75
N SER A 240 -3.39 -10.51 -9.81
CA SER A 240 -1.95 -10.48 -10.11
C SER A 240 -1.66 -10.03 -11.55
N THR A 241 -0.47 -9.50 -11.81
CA THR A 241 -0.05 -9.10 -13.17
C THR A 241 -0.01 -10.27 -14.13
N GLU A 242 0.22 -11.49 -13.63
CA GLU A 242 0.15 -12.72 -14.41
C GLU A 242 -1.22 -12.91 -15.08
N VAL A 243 -2.31 -12.56 -14.40
CA VAL A 243 -3.67 -12.62 -14.97
C VAL A 243 -3.82 -11.71 -16.18
N TYR A 244 -3.30 -10.49 -16.10
CA TYR A 244 -3.34 -9.54 -17.22
C TYR A 244 -2.44 -9.95 -18.36
N THR A 245 -1.28 -10.54 -18.07
CA THR A 245 -0.38 -11.11 -19.07
C THR A 245 -1.05 -12.28 -19.81
N ASN A 246 -1.70 -13.19 -19.08
CA ASN A 246 -2.45 -14.29 -19.63
C ASN A 246 -3.65 -13.80 -20.45
N LEU A 247 -4.36 -12.77 -20.01
CA LEU A 247 -5.45 -12.16 -20.75
C LEU A 247 -4.98 -11.63 -22.12
N LEU A 248 -3.84 -10.92 -22.17
CA LEU A 248 -3.23 -10.48 -23.43
C LEU A 248 -2.82 -11.66 -24.32
N GLN A 249 -2.30 -12.73 -23.74
CA GLN A 249 -1.98 -13.95 -24.45
C GLN A 249 -3.22 -14.59 -25.07
N MET A 250 -4.33 -14.69 -24.32
CA MET A 250 -5.61 -15.22 -24.83
C MET A 250 -6.15 -14.34 -25.96
N MET A 251 -6.06 -13.01 -25.87
CA MET A 251 -6.41 -12.09 -26.96
C MET A 251 -5.61 -12.36 -28.24
N SER A 252 -4.40 -12.89 -28.16
CA SER A 252 -3.63 -13.28 -29.34
C SER A 252 -4.02 -14.65 -29.94
N ILE A 253 -4.86 -15.42 -29.25
CA ILE A 253 -5.27 -16.77 -29.64
C ILE A 253 -6.68 -16.75 -30.23
N SER A 254 -7.69 -16.41 -29.42
CA SER A 254 -9.09 -16.33 -29.87
C SER A 254 -9.93 -15.45 -28.96
N LEU A 255 -11.05 -14.94 -29.50
CA LEU A 255 -12.05 -14.19 -28.73
C LEU A 255 -12.73 -15.05 -27.67
N GLU A 256 -13.03 -16.31 -28.02
CA GLU A 256 -13.70 -17.24 -27.12
C GLU A 256 -12.85 -17.55 -25.89
N ASP A 257 -11.55 -17.80 -26.08
CA ASP A 257 -10.62 -18.03 -24.97
C ASP A 257 -10.42 -16.73 -24.10
N THR A 258 -10.39 -15.56 -24.74
CA THR A 258 -10.30 -14.26 -24.06
C THR A 258 -11.51 -14.02 -23.16
N ILE A 259 -12.73 -14.21 -23.71
CA ILE A 259 -13.97 -14.01 -22.95
C ILE A 259 -14.08 -15.03 -21.82
N SER A 260 -13.81 -16.30 -22.12
CA SER A 260 -13.85 -17.37 -21.09
C SER A 260 -12.89 -17.09 -19.93
N TYR A 261 -11.68 -16.61 -20.23
CA TYR A 261 -10.69 -16.28 -19.21
C TYR A 261 -11.10 -15.03 -18.40
N ALA A 262 -11.60 -14.00 -19.06
CA ALA A 262 -12.04 -12.78 -18.40
C ALA A 262 -13.24 -13.01 -17.46
N ASN A 263 -14.19 -13.87 -17.85
CA ASN A 263 -15.37 -14.20 -17.04
C ASN A 263 -15.00 -14.79 -15.67
N GLU A 264 -13.90 -15.55 -15.54
CA GLU A 264 -13.44 -16.08 -14.25
C GLU A 264 -13.17 -14.99 -13.21
N TYR A 265 -12.85 -13.76 -13.64
CA TYR A 265 -12.51 -12.62 -12.79
C TYR A 265 -13.58 -11.54 -12.75
N MET A 266 -14.44 -11.44 -13.79
CA MET A 266 -15.52 -10.45 -13.85
C MET A 266 -16.54 -10.60 -12.72
N ASP A 267 -16.86 -11.85 -12.39
CA ASP A 267 -17.85 -12.16 -11.34
C ASP A 267 -17.33 -11.84 -9.93
N LYS A 268 -16.01 -11.71 -9.77
CA LYS A 268 -15.38 -11.41 -8.46
C LYS A 268 -15.39 -9.92 -8.18
N ASP A 269 -14.77 -9.12 -9.04
CA ASP A 269 -14.69 -7.65 -8.92
C ASP A 269 -14.30 -7.01 -10.27
N LEU A 270 -15.30 -6.60 -11.03
CA LEU A 270 -15.15 -5.98 -12.33
C LEU A 270 -14.31 -4.68 -12.28
N TYR A 271 -14.49 -3.87 -11.23
CA TYR A 271 -13.76 -2.61 -11.06
C TYR A 271 -12.27 -2.87 -10.85
N THR A 272 -11.94 -3.77 -9.95
CA THR A 272 -10.53 -4.16 -9.67
C THR A 272 -9.87 -4.77 -10.90
N LEU A 273 -10.60 -5.58 -11.69
CA LEU A 273 -10.08 -6.14 -12.94
C LEU A 273 -9.70 -5.03 -13.93
N VAL A 274 -10.58 -4.07 -14.17
CA VAL A 274 -10.36 -3.01 -15.17
C VAL A 274 -9.32 -2.00 -14.70
N ASP A 275 -9.35 -1.57 -13.45
CA ASP A 275 -8.38 -0.61 -12.90
C ASP A 275 -6.97 -1.21 -12.84
N GLY A 276 -6.87 -2.47 -12.42
CA GLY A 276 -5.62 -3.21 -12.44
C GLY A 276 -5.08 -3.39 -13.85
N PHE A 277 -5.93 -3.73 -14.82
CA PHE A 277 -5.50 -3.86 -16.21
C PHE A 277 -5.05 -2.52 -16.81
N LYS A 278 -5.72 -1.41 -16.51
CA LYS A 278 -5.24 -0.06 -16.87
C LYS A 278 -3.83 0.21 -16.34
N SER A 279 -3.63 -0.05 -15.06
CA SER A 279 -2.33 0.15 -14.40
C SER A 279 -1.24 -0.73 -15.02
N TYR A 280 -1.56 -2.00 -15.29
CA TYR A 280 -0.66 -2.94 -15.97
C TYR A 280 -0.28 -2.47 -17.38
N MET A 281 -1.25 -2.03 -18.17
CA MET A 281 -1.00 -1.55 -19.53
C MET A 281 -0.18 -0.27 -19.59
N ILE A 282 -0.32 0.62 -18.61
CA ILE A 282 0.57 1.81 -18.49
C ILE A 282 2.02 1.36 -18.25
N GLN A 283 2.26 0.40 -17.35
CA GLN A 283 3.60 -0.16 -17.11
C GLN A 283 4.15 -0.85 -18.36
N ALA A 284 3.30 -1.59 -19.08
CA ALA A 284 3.65 -2.22 -20.35
C ALA A 284 4.10 -1.20 -21.41
N VAL A 285 3.36 -0.08 -21.56
CA VAL A 285 3.75 1.02 -22.47
C VAL A 285 5.10 1.61 -22.06
N VAL A 286 5.30 1.90 -20.77
CA VAL A 286 6.56 2.42 -20.26
C VAL A 286 7.71 1.47 -20.59
N TYR A 287 7.54 0.17 -20.36
CA TYR A 287 8.54 -0.83 -20.70
C TYR A 287 8.86 -0.88 -22.19
N LEU A 288 7.83 -0.97 -23.04
CA LEU A 288 8.00 -1.06 -24.51
C LEU A 288 8.60 0.22 -25.15
N VAL A 289 8.47 1.39 -24.50
CA VAL A 289 8.99 2.66 -25.01
C VAL A 289 10.39 2.97 -24.49
N SER A 290 10.62 2.76 -23.19
CA SER A 290 11.85 3.19 -22.50
C SER A 290 12.84 2.07 -22.23
N GLY A 291 12.42 0.80 -22.35
CA GLY A 291 13.18 -0.35 -21.88
C GLY A 291 13.37 -0.39 -20.37
N ASN A 292 12.71 0.52 -19.63
CA ASN A 292 12.83 0.59 -18.19
C ASN A 292 12.09 -0.57 -17.51
N LEU A 293 12.81 -1.28 -16.64
CA LEU A 293 12.41 -2.57 -16.07
C LEU A 293 11.44 -2.44 -14.89
N ALA A 294 10.84 -1.26 -14.66
CA ALA A 294 10.03 -0.98 -13.49
C ALA A 294 8.78 -1.89 -13.40
N GLY A 295 8.77 -2.75 -12.42
CA GLY A 295 7.56 -3.39 -11.89
C GLY A 295 7.08 -4.67 -12.56
N LEU A 296 7.52 -5.05 -13.77
CA LEU A 296 7.07 -6.27 -14.45
C LEU A 296 8.06 -7.43 -14.28
N PRO A 297 7.62 -8.63 -13.89
CA PRO A 297 8.45 -9.84 -13.85
C PRO A 297 9.10 -10.18 -15.18
N VAL A 298 10.28 -10.83 -15.16
CA VAL A 298 11.06 -11.11 -16.38
C VAL A 298 10.29 -12.02 -17.36
N GLU A 299 9.53 -12.96 -16.84
CA GLU A 299 8.74 -13.91 -17.64
C GLU A 299 7.61 -13.18 -18.36
N GLU A 300 6.90 -12.30 -17.67
CA GLU A 300 5.81 -11.49 -18.24
C GLU A 300 6.31 -10.53 -19.33
N ARG A 301 7.51 -9.96 -19.18
CA ARG A 301 8.12 -9.08 -20.19
C ARG A 301 8.34 -9.77 -21.53
N LYS A 302 8.74 -11.05 -21.51
CA LYS A 302 8.93 -11.82 -22.74
C LYS A 302 7.62 -12.00 -23.47
N ILE A 303 6.58 -12.43 -22.74
CA ILE A 303 5.25 -12.61 -23.29
C ILE A 303 4.71 -11.29 -23.85
N LEU A 304 4.90 -10.20 -23.09
CA LEU A 304 4.43 -8.88 -23.47
C LEU A 304 5.08 -8.37 -24.76
N ALA A 305 6.40 -8.59 -24.92
CA ALA A 305 7.14 -8.22 -26.12
C ALA A 305 6.77 -9.08 -27.35
N GLU A 306 6.30 -10.31 -27.14
CA GLU A 306 5.80 -11.18 -28.21
C GLU A 306 4.39 -10.79 -28.67
N VAL A 307 3.53 -10.36 -27.75
CA VAL A 307 2.11 -10.06 -28.03
C VAL A 307 1.90 -8.61 -28.47
N LEU A 308 2.63 -7.67 -27.91
CA LEU A 308 2.42 -6.24 -28.09
C LEU A 308 3.65 -5.50 -28.60
N ASP A 309 3.42 -4.56 -29.52
CA ASP A 309 4.33 -3.45 -29.77
C ASP A 309 3.83 -2.16 -29.06
N LYS A 310 4.64 -1.11 -29.08
CA LYS A 310 4.32 0.18 -28.44
C LYS A 310 3.04 0.84 -28.96
N ASN A 311 2.67 0.61 -30.22
CA ASN A 311 1.49 1.22 -30.83
C ASN A 311 0.22 0.45 -30.44
N LYS A 312 0.28 -0.88 -30.42
CA LYS A 312 -0.78 -1.74 -29.93
C LYS A 312 -1.06 -1.46 -28.45
N ALA A 313 -0.01 -1.40 -27.63
CA ALA A 313 -0.14 -1.10 -26.20
C ALA A 313 -0.81 0.26 -25.94
N LYS A 314 -0.43 1.33 -26.67
CA LYS A 314 -1.08 2.64 -26.59
C LYS A 314 -2.56 2.61 -26.99
N LYS A 315 -2.91 1.86 -28.05
CA LYS A 315 -4.31 1.73 -28.47
C LYS A 315 -5.15 1.02 -27.40
N ILE A 316 -4.62 -0.03 -26.79
CA ILE A 316 -5.29 -0.74 -25.69
C ILE A 316 -5.48 0.20 -24.50
N CYS A 317 -4.49 0.99 -24.11
CA CYS A 317 -4.65 2.02 -23.07
C CYS A 317 -5.82 2.97 -23.40
N SER A 318 -5.90 3.46 -24.64
CA SER A 318 -6.99 4.36 -25.04
C SER A 318 -8.38 3.69 -25.00
N ILE A 319 -8.47 2.39 -25.28
CA ILE A 319 -9.73 1.64 -25.13
C ILE A 319 -10.10 1.54 -23.65
N LEU A 320 -9.15 1.18 -22.80
CA LEU A 320 -9.36 1.06 -21.35
C LEU A 320 -9.72 2.39 -20.69
N GLU A 321 -9.15 3.51 -21.15
CA GLU A 321 -9.50 4.86 -20.64
C GLU A 321 -10.96 5.24 -20.91
N ARG A 322 -11.57 4.74 -22.00
CA ARG A 322 -12.99 4.98 -22.31
C ARG A 322 -13.92 4.24 -21.37
N LEU A 323 -13.46 3.18 -20.70
CA LEU A 323 -14.18 2.50 -19.64
C LEU A 323 -14.13 3.37 -18.38
N GLY A 324 -15.02 4.39 -18.28
CA GLY A 324 -15.16 5.23 -17.09
C GLY A 324 -15.83 4.47 -15.94
N ALA A 325 -15.49 4.83 -14.70
CA ALA A 325 -16.05 4.20 -13.49
C ALA A 325 -17.60 4.26 -13.44
N ASP A 326 -18.19 5.35 -13.96
CA ASP A 326 -19.66 5.59 -13.95
C ASP A 326 -20.43 4.73 -14.97
N ARG A 327 -19.76 4.03 -15.88
CA ARG A 327 -20.38 3.24 -16.97
C ARG A 327 -19.76 1.84 -17.06
N LEU A 328 -19.09 1.39 -16.03
CA LEU A 328 -18.43 0.10 -16.03
C LEU A 328 -19.43 -1.01 -15.70
N ASP A 329 -19.82 -1.77 -16.71
CA ASP A 329 -20.60 -2.99 -16.60
C ASP A 329 -19.94 -4.13 -17.41
N GLN A 330 -20.42 -5.34 -17.23
CA GLN A 330 -19.89 -6.50 -17.95
C GLN A 330 -19.98 -6.34 -19.47
N ASN A 331 -21.04 -5.72 -19.99
CA ASN A 331 -21.23 -5.54 -21.43
C ASN A 331 -20.21 -4.54 -22.01
N SER A 332 -19.97 -3.42 -21.31
CA SER A 332 -18.97 -2.44 -21.75
C SER A 332 -17.54 -3.01 -21.71
N LEU A 333 -17.22 -3.87 -20.74
CA LEU A 333 -15.93 -4.57 -20.73
C LEU A 333 -15.85 -5.60 -21.87
N MET A 334 -16.92 -6.36 -22.14
CA MET A 334 -16.94 -7.31 -23.27
C MET A 334 -16.68 -6.63 -24.62
N LEU A 335 -17.33 -5.48 -24.86
CA LEU A 335 -17.08 -4.68 -26.07
C LEU A 335 -15.63 -4.21 -26.14
N ALA A 336 -15.08 -3.75 -25.02
CA ALA A 336 -13.69 -3.32 -24.97
C ALA A 336 -12.70 -4.48 -25.21
N LEU A 337 -13.00 -5.69 -24.73
CA LEU A 337 -12.18 -6.89 -24.98
C LEU A 337 -12.18 -7.25 -26.48
N ILE A 338 -13.32 -7.13 -27.16
CA ILE A 338 -13.43 -7.33 -28.63
C ILE A 338 -12.56 -6.30 -29.36
N ASP A 339 -12.68 -5.01 -29.01
CA ASP A 339 -11.87 -3.94 -29.60
C ASP A 339 -10.37 -4.14 -29.34
N MET A 340 -9.99 -4.54 -28.13
CA MET A 340 -8.60 -4.82 -27.78
C MET A 340 -8.04 -6.01 -28.53
N GLN A 341 -8.83 -7.07 -28.71
CA GLN A 341 -8.39 -8.22 -29.48
C GLN A 341 -8.11 -7.85 -30.93
N GLN A 342 -8.96 -7.05 -31.60
CA GLN A 342 -8.70 -6.56 -32.95
C GLN A 342 -7.38 -5.78 -33.04
N VAL A 343 -7.02 -5.07 -31.99
CA VAL A 343 -5.73 -4.38 -31.89
C VAL A 343 -4.57 -5.38 -31.75
N VAL A 344 -4.73 -6.43 -30.95
CA VAL A 344 -3.70 -7.46 -30.73
C VAL A 344 -3.48 -8.28 -31.99
N GLU A 345 -4.55 -8.73 -32.65
CA GLU A 345 -4.51 -9.55 -33.90
C GLU A 345 -3.93 -8.78 -35.08
N GLY A 346 -4.01 -7.46 -35.11
CA GLY A 346 -3.65 -6.50 -36.16
C GLY A 346 -2.69 -6.97 -37.22
N GLN A 347 -3.24 -7.44 -38.37
CA GLN A 347 -2.63 -7.83 -39.64
C GLN A 347 -1.58 -8.97 -39.60
N GLY A 348 -2.03 -10.18 -39.95
CA GLY A 348 -1.19 -11.22 -40.57
C GLY A 348 -0.31 -12.02 -39.64
N VAL A 349 -0.91 -12.81 -38.77
CA VAL A 349 -0.19 -13.90 -38.08
C VAL A 349 0.12 -15.00 -39.08
N LYS A 350 1.40 -15.19 -39.41
CA LYS A 350 1.86 -16.29 -40.25
C LYS A 350 1.58 -17.65 -39.59
N ASP A 351 1.09 -18.62 -40.32
CA ASP A 351 0.63 -19.95 -39.89
C ASP A 351 1.52 -20.75 -38.90
N ALA A 352 2.81 -20.47 -38.82
CA ALA A 352 3.72 -21.18 -37.92
C ALA A 352 3.48 -20.89 -36.41
N SER A 353 2.90 -19.71 -36.06
CA SER A 353 2.60 -19.34 -34.68
C SER A 353 1.30 -19.97 -34.15
N LEU A 354 0.39 -20.38 -35.01
CA LEU A 354 -0.89 -20.98 -34.63
C LEU A 354 -0.72 -22.36 -33.98
N ARG A 355 0.28 -23.15 -34.40
CA ARG A 355 0.55 -24.47 -33.80
C ARG A 355 1.08 -24.31 -32.34
N ASN A 356 2.04 -23.41 -32.12
CA ASN A 356 2.55 -23.12 -30.78
C ASN A 356 1.47 -22.51 -29.85
N ARG A 357 0.58 -21.68 -30.41
CA ARG A 357 -0.51 -21.04 -29.65
C ARG A 357 -1.57 -22.04 -29.19
N ARG A 358 -1.93 -23.01 -30.01
CA ARG A 358 -2.85 -24.11 -29.65
C ARG A 358 -2.23 -25.03 -28.59
N GLU A 359 -0.92 -25.25 -28.65
CA GLU A 359 -0.17 -26.02 -27.65
C GLU A 359 -0.17 -25.33 -26.27
N VAL A 360 0.08 -24.01 -26.21
CA VAL A 360 0.04 -23.19 -24.97
C VAL A 360 -1.38 -23.18 -24.41
N SER A 361 -2.41 -22.97 -25.22
CA SER A 361 -3.81 -23.00 -24.76
C SER A 361 -4.19 -24.36 -24.17
N ARG A 362 -3.71 -25.44 -24.79
CA ARG A 362 -3.91 -26.82 -24.31
C ARG A 362 -3.18 -27.03 -22.97
N GLN A 363 -1.92 -26.61 -22.83
CA GLN A 363 -1.14 -26.73 -21.60
C GLN A 363 -1.76 -25.93 -20.44
N VAL A 364 -2.27 -24.72 -20.69
CA VAL A 364 -2.99 -23.90 -19.70
C VAL A 364 -4.31 -24.57 -19.28
N LYS A 365 -5.08 -25.13 -20.24
CA LYS A 365 -6.32 -25.88 -19.93
C LYS A 365 -6.01 -27.17 -19.13
N GLU A 366 -4.95 -27.90 -19.48
CA GLU A 366 -4.51 -29.12 -18.79
C GLU A 366 -4.00 -28.81 -17.37
N ALA A 367 -3.23 -27.73 -17.19
CA ALA A 367 -2.74 -27.29 -15.88
C ALA A 367 -3.91 -26.86 -14.97
N LYS A 368 -4.89 -26.11 -15.49
CA LYS A 368 -6.11 -25.71 -14.74
C LYS A 368 -6.99 -26.91 -14.37
N SER A 369 -7.17 -27.86 -15.29
CA SER A 369 -7.92 -29.09 -15.01
C SER A 369 -7.23 -29.94 -13.91
N SER A 370 -5.92 -30.03 -13.95
CA SER A 370 -5.13 -30.74 -12.93
C SER A 370 -5.18 -30.05 -11.56
N ALA A 371 -5.10 -28.71 -11.52
CA ALA A 371 -5.22 -27.93 -10.29
C ALA A 371 -6.63 -28.03 -9.68
N LYS A 372 -7.68 -28.00 -10.52
CA LYS A 372 -9.07 -28.20 -10.08
C LYS A 372 -9.30 -29.59 -9.52
N MET A 373 -8.76 -30.61 -10.19
CA MET A 373 -8.84 -32.02 -9.75
C MET A 373 -8.05 -32.27 -8.44
N MET A 374 -6.90 -31.61 -8.26
CA MET A 374 -6.17 -31.64 -6.98
C MET A 374 -6.95 -30.98 -5.85
N LYS A 375 -7.56 -29.80 -6.07
CA LYS A 375 -8.43 -29.12 -5.09
C LYS A 375 -9.68 -29.95 -4.71
N GLU A 376 -10.26 -30.68 -5.66
CA GLU A 376 -11.38 -31.61 -5.39
C GLU A 376 -10.90 -32.82 -4.58
N LEU A 377 -9.74 -33.39 -4.89
CA LEU A 377 -9.14 -34.51 -4.12
C LEU A 377 -8.75 -34.08 -2.70
N GLU A 378 -8.24 -32.89 -2.50
CA GLU A 378 -7.94 -32.35 -1.17
C GLU A 378 -9.21 -32.09 -0.35
N LYS A 379 -10.32 -31.62 -0.96
CA LYS A 379 -11.61 -31.50 -0.30
C LYS A 379 -12.19 -32.86 0.11
N ASP A 380 -12.06 -33.89 -0.73
CA ASP A 380 -12.52 -35.24 -0.44
C ASP A 380 -11.67 -35.91 0.67
N THR A 381 -10.36 -35.64 0.70
CA THR A 381 -9.48 -36.13 1.79
C THR A 381 -9.75 -35.43 3.11
N THR A 382 -10.01 -34.11 3.11
CA THR A 382 -10.41 -33.38 4.32
C THR A 382 -11.79 -33.81 4.84
N ASN A 383 -12.76 -34.06 3.95
CA ASN A 383 -14.07 -34.61 4.33
C ASN A 383 -13.95 -36.05 4.87
N SER A 384 -13.10 -36.88 4.29
CA SER A 384 -12.86 -38.24 4.75
C SER A 384 -12.16 -38.27 6.12
N MET A 385 -11.21 -37.35 6.39
CA MET A 385 -10.58 -37.20 7.70
C MET A 385 -11.52 -36.66 8.77
N SER A 386 -12.44 -35.76 8.43
CA SER A 386 -13.47 -35.27 9.35
C SER A 386 -14.50 -36.36 9.71
N THR A 387 -14.85 -37.21 8.72
CA THR A 387 -15.75 -38.37 8.95
C THR A 387 -15.07 -39.46 9.78
N LEU A 388 -13.78 -39.69 9.61
CA LEU A 388 -13.00 -40.62 10.44
C LEU A 388 -12.84 -40.14 11.89
N LYS A 389 -12.66 -38.82 12.12
CA LYS A 389 -12.65 -38.21 13.45
C LYS A 389 -14.03 -38.32 14.14
N LEU A 390 -15.13 -38.04 13.43
CA LEU A 390 -16.48 -38.23 13.99
C LEU A 390 -16.77 -39.68 14.38
N ASN A 391 -16.28 -40.65 13.57
CA ASN A 391 -16.48 -42.09 13.92
C ASN A 391 -15.58 -42.53 15.08
N SER A 392 -14.37 -41.94 15.27
CA SER A 392 -13.55 -42.22 16.45
C SER A 392 -14.14 -41.65 17.74
N ASP A 393 -14.74 -40.47 17.68
CA ASP A 393 -15.40 -39.85 18.84
C ASP A 393 -16.69 -40.59 19.25
N ILE A 394 -17.44 -41.17 18.29
CA ILE A 394 -18.60 -42.00 18.56
C ILE A 394 -18.17 -43.36 19.17
N LEU A 395 -17.07 -43.96 18.74
CA LEU A 395 -16.53 -45.20 19.30
C LEU A 395 -16.00 -44.99 20.74
N PHE A 396 -15.43 -43.83 21.04
CA PHE A 396 -14.96 -43.48 22.39
C PHE A 396 -16.12 -43.21 23.36
N SER A 397 -17.26 -42.71 22.90
CA SER A 397 -18.44 -42.43 23.72
C SER A 397 -19.25 -43.70 24.06
N LEU A 398 -19.09 -44.80 23.30
CA LEU A 398 -19.76 -46.07 23.53
C LEU A 398 -18.95 -47.06 24.40
N GLY A 399 -17.67 -46.72 24.71
CA GLY A 399 -16.79 -47.58 25.50
C GLY A 399 -16.75 -47.31 27.00
N THR A 400 -17.47 -46.29 27.53
CA THR A 400 -17.47 -45.97 28.97
C THR A 400 -18.88 -46.12 29.59
N GLY A 401 -19.46 -47.30 29.44
CA GLY A 401 -20.73 -47.63 30.05
C GLY A 401 -20.69 -49.02 30.70
N LYS A 402 -20.62 -49.04 32.03
CA LYS A 402 -20.85 -50.14 32.98
C LYS A 402 -19.61 -50.89 33.47
N GLU A 403 -19.23 -50.59 34.67
CA GLU A 403 -19.11 -51.57 35.76
C GLU A 403 -19.43 -50.84 37.07
N GLY A 404 -20.61 -51.10 37.57
CA GLY A 404 -21.02 -50.85 38.93
C GLY A 404 -21.00 -52.14 39.72
N ASP A 405 -20.95 -52.01 41.03
CA ASP A 405 -21.22 -52.97 42.09
C ASP A 405 -20.11 -54.01 42.42
N LYS A 406 -19.33 -53.74 43.43
CA LYS A 406 -19.53 -54.31 44.82
C LYS A 406 -18.59 -53.61 45.80
#